data_30bdbcc2751abe9c9c50115700cf55cd
#
_entry.id   30bdbcc2751abe9c9c50115700cf55cd
#
_cell.length_a   1.000
_cell.length_b   1.000
_cell.length_c   1.000
_cell.angle_alpha   90.00
_cell.angle_beta   90.00
_cell.angle_gamma   90.00
#
_symmetry.space_group_name_H-M   'P 1'
#
loop_
_entity.id
_entity.type
_entity.pdbx_description
1 polymer ?
#
loop_
_entity_poly.entity_id
_entity_poly.type
_entity_poly.pdbx_seq_one_letter_code
_entity_poly.pdbx_strand_id
1 'polypeptide(L)'
;MTEDRLSAEDKKFLEVERALKEAALNPLRHATEELFGDFLKMENITEICYNGNKVVWVLKNNGEWQPFDVRDKKAFSLSRLMHFARCCASFKKKTIDNYENPILSSNLANGERVQIVLSPVTVNDETISISIRIPSKTTYPHIFFEEQGFYNLLDNKEQAISAIKDGIAIGKNVIVCGGTGSGKTTYIKSIMEFIPKEERIISIEDTEEIVFKHHKNYTQLFFGGNITSADCLKSCLRMRPDRIILGELRSSEAYDFYNVLCSGHKGTLTTLHAGSSEEAFIRLANMSSSNNAARNIKFESLIEGFKDLIDMIVHINHHKQCDEFYIKHR
;
A
#
# COMPACT_ATOMS: atom_id res chain seq x y z
N MET A 1 24.57 0.66 5.29
CA MET A 1 25.87 0.03 5.69
C MET A 1 26.41 -0.59 4.43
N THR A 2 27.56 -0.15 3.95
CA THR A 2 28.25 -0.72 2.80
C THR A 2 28.80 -2.09 3.18
N GLU A 3 28.69 -3.07 2.29
CA GLU A 3 29.15 -4.47 2.48
C GLU A 3 30.62 -4.60 2.92
N ASP A 4 31.42 -3.56 2.74
CA ASP A 4 32.85 -3.52 3.08
C ASP A 4 33.16 -3.53 4.60
N ARG A 5 32.14 -3.35 5.48
CA ARG A 5 32.33 -3.31 6.95
C ARG A 5 31.87 -4.57 7.69
N LEU A 6 31.40 -5.57 6.96
CA LEU A 6 30.92 -6.83 7.55
C LEU A 6 32.09 -7.79 7.77
N SER A 7 32.05 -8.52 8.88
CA SER A 7 32.99 -9.63 9.13
C SER A 7 32.84 -10.73 8.06
N ALA A 8 33.86 -11.57 7.90
CA ALA A 8 33.76 -12.70 6.98
C ALA A 8 32.63 -13.67 7.35
N GLU A 9 32.31 -13.78 8.63
CA GLU A 9 31.23 -14.61 9.17
C GLU A 9 29.88 -14.04 8.84
N ASP A 10 29.66 -12.71 8.99
CA ASP A 10 28.46 -12.01 8.61
C ASP A 10 28.19 -12.08 7.10
N LYS A 11 29.27 -11.95 6.29
CA LYS A 11 29.15 -12.10 4.82
C LYS A 11 28.69 -13.50 4.45
N LYS A 12 29.28 -14.53 5.04
CA LYS A 12 28.89 -15.93 4.80
C LYS A 12 27.44 -16.19 5.26
N PHE A 13 27.04 -15.67 6.42
CA PHE A 13 25.65 -15.78 6.89
C PHE A 13 24.68 -15.13 5.90
N LEU A 14 24.96 -13.91 5.45
CA LEU A 14 24.12 -13.21 4.48
C LEU A 14 24.06 -13.91 3.11
N GLU A 15 25.18 -14.53 2.68
CA GLU A 15 25.20 -15.34 1.44
C GLU A 15 24.28 -16.57 1.56
N VAL A 16 24.31 -17.28 2.68
CA VAL A 16 23.46 -18.44 2.94
C VAL A 16 21.99 -18.00 3.00
N GLU A 17 21.67 -16.94 3.73
CA GLU A 17 20.31 -16.39 3.79
C GLU A 17 19.78 -15.95 2.41
N ARG A 18 20.63 -15.29 1.61
CA ARG A 18 20.30 -14.92 0.22
C ARG A 18 20.05 -16.15 -0.65
N ALA A 19 20.91 -17.16 -0.56
CA ALA A 19 20.76 -18.40 -1.33
C ALA A 19 19.46 -19.15 -0.98
N LEU A 20 19.12 -19.24 0.31
CA LEU A 20 17.87 -19.85 0.77
C LEU A 20 16.64 -19.07 0.27
N LYS A 21 16.69 -17.74 0.33
CA LYS A 21 15.62 -16.87 -0.19
C LYS A 21 15.48 -17.01 -1.71
N GLU A 22 16.58 -17.03 -2.45
CA GLU A 22 16.57 -17.24 -3.91
C GLU A 22 16.02 -18.62 -4.28
N ALA A 23 16.43 -19.67 -3.58
CA ALA A 23 15.92 -21.02 -3.81
C ALA A 23 14.39 -21.11 -3.60
N ALA A 24 13.86 -20.38 -2.60
CA ALA A 24 12.41 -20.31 -2.35
C ALA A 24 11.66 -19.47 -3.41
N LEU A 25 12.32 -18.46 -4.00
CA LEU A 25 11.72 -17.56 -4.99
C LEU A 25 11.74 -18.14 -6.42
N ASN A 26 12.72 -18.99 -6.76
CA ASN A 26 12.89 -19.50 -8.11
C ASN A 26 11.66 -20.21 -8.68
N PRO A 27 10.97 -21.12 -7.96
CA PRO A 27 9.76 -21.76 -8.48
C PRO A 27 8.64 -20.74 -8.76
N LEU A 28 8.49 -19.73 -7.88
CA LEU A 28 7.49 -18.67 -8.04
C LEU A 28 7.84 -17.79 -9.26
N ARG A 29 9.10 -17.38 -9.40
CA ARG A 29 9.55 -16.60 -10.58
C ARG A 29 9.29 -17.34 -11.88
N HIS A 30 9.62 -18.63 -11.94
CA HIS A 30 9.42 -19.43 -13.14
C HIS A 30 7.93 -19.57 -13.49
N ALA A 31 7.09 -19.93 -12.50
CA ALA A 31 5.65 -20.03 -12.70
C ALA A 31 5.01 -18.69 -13.08
N THR A 32 5.51 -17.57 -12.52
CA THR A 32 5.05 -16.21 -12.85
C THR A 32 5.43 -15.85 -14.29
N GLU A 33 6.68 -16.07 -14.69
CA GLU A 33 7.17 -15.75 -16.03
C GLU A 33 6.43 -16.56 -17.09
N GLU A 34 6.15 -17.84 -16.83
CA GLU A 34 5.44 -18.73 -17.75
C GLU A 34 4.01 -18.25 -18.03
N LEU A 35 3.27 -17.81 -17.01
CA LEU A 35 1.86 -17.42 -17.12
C LEU A 35 1.70 -15.93 -17.44
N PHE A 36 2.37 -15.07 -16.71
CA PHE A 36 2.11 -13.64 -16.69
C PHE A 36 3.29 -12.78 -17.14
N GLY A 37 4.45 -13.39 -17.50
CA GLY A 37 5.68 -12.66 -17.85
C GLY A 37 5.48 -11.66 -18.99
N ASP A 38 4.77 -12.06 -20.05
CA ASP A 38 4.46 -11.15 -21.17
C ASP A 38 3.63 -9.95 -20.73
N PHE A 39 2.66 -10.18 -19.83
CA PHE A 39 1.78 -9.12 -19.34
C PHE A 39 2.51 -8.20 -18.35
N LEU A 40 3.32 -8.75 -17.46
CA LEU A 40 4.09 -7.98 -16.47
C LEU A 40 5.16 -7.06 -17.09
N LYS A 41 5.59 -7.35 -18.34
CA LYS A 41 6.49 -6.52 -19.13
C LYS A 41 5.80 -5.37 -19.87
N MET A 42 4.46 -5.34 -19.88
CA MET A 42 3.71 -4.26 -20.51
C MET A 42 3.88 -2.97 -19.71
N GLU A 43 4.00 -1.86 -20.42
CA GLU A 43 4.10 -0.54 -19.81
C GLU A 43 2.71 0.01 -19.43
N ASN A 44 2.69 0.87 -18.43
CA ASN A 44 1.49 1.62 -18.03
C ASN A 44 0.30 0.75 -17.62
N ILE A 45 0.56 -0.37 -16.97
CA ILE A 45 -0.46 -1.26 -16.43
C ILE A 45 -0.49 -1.22 -14.90
N THR A 46 -1.67 -1.45 -14.33
CA THR A 46 -1.90 -1.44 -12.89
C THR A 46 -2.42 -2.76 -12.36
N GLU A 47 -3.11 -3.54 -13.22
CA GLU A 47 -3.73 -4.79 -12.78
C GLU A 47 -3.77 -5.82 -13.92
N ILE A 48 -3.61 -7.09 -13.59
CA ILE A 48 -3.78 -8.24 -14.49
C ILE A 48 -4.77 -9.20 -13.83
N CYS A 49 -5.86 -9.53 -14.52
CA CYS A 49 -6.89 -10.44 -14.00
C CYS A 49 -7.09 -11.63 -14.94
N TYR A 50 -7.11 -12.82 -14.38
CA TYR A 50 -7.59 -14.04 -15.04
C TYR A 50 -8.84 -14.54 -14.30
N ASN A 51 -9.99 -14.54 -14.98
CA ASN A 51 -11.28 -14.84 -14.37
C ASN A 51 -11.76 -16.27 -14.67
N GLY A 52 -10.87 -17.18 -15.10
CA GLY A 52 -11.20 -18.57 -15.39
C GLY A 52 -11.67 -18.86 -16.81
N ASN A 53 -12.07 -17.86 -17.58
CA ASN A 53 -12.71 -18.00 -18.90
C ASN A 53 -11.73 -17.98 -20.09
N LYS A 54 -10.46 -18.30 -19.86
CA LYS A 54 -9.39 -18.27 -20.88
C LYS A 54 -9.14 -16.89 -21.48
N VAL A 55 -9.46 -15.84 -20.73
CA VAL A 55 -9.16 -14.47 -21.09
C VAL A 55 -8.38 -13.83 -19.93
N VAL A 56 -7.25 -13.22 -20.24
CA VAL A 56 -6.51 -12.34 -19.31
C VAL A 56 -6.93 -10.92 -19.60
N TRP A 57 -7.32 -10.22 -18.55
CA TRP A 57 -7.67 -8.80 -18.62
C TRP A 57 -6.55 -7.98 -18.01
N VAL A 58 -6.13 -6.92 -18.70
CA VAL A 58 -5.09 -6.00 -18.25
C VAL A 58 -5.68 -4.62 -18.11
N LEU A 59 -5.57 -4.04 -16.90
CA LEU A 59 -5.97 -2.65 -16.63
C LEU A 59 -4.81 -1.72 -16.88
N LYS A 60 -5.01 -0.71 -17.73
CA LYS A 60 -4.06 0.36 -17.99
C LYS A 60 -4.19 1.52 -17.01
N ASN A 61 -3.16 2.35 -16.90
CA ASN A 61 -3.14 3.55 -16.06
C ASN A 61 -4.25 4.57 -16.39
N ASN A 62 -4.76 4.55 -17.64
CA ASN A 62 -5.88 5.39 -18.08
C ASN A 62 -7.26 4.84 -17.68
N GLY A 63 -7.32 3.69 -17.01
CA GLY A 63 -8.56 3.06 -16.57
C GLY A 63 -9.20 2.11 -17.60
N GLU A 64 -8.58 1.87 -18.73
CA GLU A 64 -9.09 0.97 -19.77
C GLU A 64 -8.70 -0.49 -19.49
N TRP A 65 -9.68 -1.40 -19.60
CA TRP A 65 -9.47 -2.84 -19.59
C TRP A 65 -9.22 -3.37 -21.02
N GLN A 66 -8.10 -4.07 -21.19
CA GLN A 66 -7.76 -4.73 -22.45
C GLN A 66 -7.82 -6.26 -22.27
N PRO A 67 -8.64 -6.98 -23.06
CA PRO A 67 -8.71 -8.44 -23.03
C PRO A 67 -7.63 -9.08 -23.92
N PHE A 68 -7.12 -10.23 -23.46
CA PHE A 68 -6.19 -11.08 -24.20
C PHE A 68 -6.69 -12.52 -24.14
N ASP A 69 -6.98 -13.08 -25.31
CA ASP A 69 -7.38 -14.49 -25.44
C ASP A 69 -6.16 -15.41 -25.19
N VAL A 70 -6.32 -16.36 -24.28
CA VAL A 70 -5.29 -17.33 -23.92
C VAL A 70 -5.73 -18.78 -24.10
N ARG A 71 -6.81 -19.03 -24.89
CA ARG A 71 -7.34 -20.39 -25.14
C ARG A 71 -6.30 -21.34 -25.71
N ASP A 72 -5.49 -20.85 -26.64
CA ASP A 72 -4.46 -21.64 -27.32
C ASP A 72 -3.12 -21.67 -26.59
N LYS A 73 -2.98 -20.91 -25.49
CA LYS A 73 -1.76 -20.88 -24.67
C LYS A 73 -1.79 -22.08 -23.69
N LYS A 74 -0.94 -23.09 -23.96
CA LYS A 74 -0.78 -24.28 -23.06
C LYS A 74 -0.40 -23.89 -21.63
N ALA A 75 0.23 -22.72 -21.44
CA ALA A 75 0.56 -22.19 -20.11
C ALA A 75 -0.67 -22.00 -19.23
N PHE A 76 -1.83 -21.62 -19.79
CA PHE A 76 -3.08 -21.41 -19.04
C PHE A 76 -3.91 -22.69 -18.87
N SER A 77 -3.25 -23.86 -18.81
CA SER A 77 -3.90 -25.09 -18.36
C SER A 77 -4.16 -25.05 -16.85
N LEU A 78 -5.24 -25.73 -16.39
CA LEU A 78 -5.58 -25.79 -14.97
C LEU A 78 -4.41 -26.25 -14.09
N SER A 79 -3.68 -27.27 -14.54
CA SER A 79 -2.52 -27.80 -13.79
C SER A 79 -1.42 -26.75 -13.57
N ARG A 80 -1.15 -25.90 -14.55
CA ARG A 80 -0.14 -24.82 -14.44
C ARG A 80 -0.64 -23.65 -13.59
N LEU A 81 -1.90 -23.28 -13.73
CA LEU A 81 -2.53 -22.27 -12.87
C LEU A 81 -2.52 -22.72 -11.41
N MET A 82 -2.84 -24.00 -11.14
CA MET A 82 -2.74 -24.57 -9.78
C MET A 82 -1.30 -24.66 -9.28
N HIS A 83 -0.34 -24.97 -10.16
CA HIS A 83 1.08 -24.92 -9.80
C HIS A 83 1.51 -23.52 -9.38
N PHE A 84 1.15 -22.50 -10.15
CA PHE A 84 1.39 -21.09 -9.79
C PHE A 84 0.77 -20.74 -8.43
N ALA A 85 -0.49 -21.11 -8.20
CA ALA A 85 -1.17 -20.86 -6.94
C ALA A 85 -0.42 -21.49 -5.74
N ARG A 86 0.05 -22.73 -5.91
CA ARG A 86 0.84 -23.44 -4.87
C ARG A 86 2.21 -22.78 -4.65
N CYS A 87 2.87 -22.28 -5.70
CA CYS A 87 4.12 -21.52 -5.55
C CYS A 87 3.88 -20.22 -4.75
N CYS A 88 2.79 -19.51 -5.04
CA CYS A 88 2.39 -18.31 -4.27
C CYS A 88 2.10 -18.64 -2.79
N ALA A 89 1.44 -19.75 -2.52
CA ALA A 89 1.13 -20.21 -1.16
C ALA A 89 2.42 -20.61 -0.41
N SER A 90 3.27 -21.42 -1.04
CA SER A 90 4.55 -21.83 -0.46
C SER A 90 5.44 -20.63 -0.11
N PHE A 91 5.50 -19.62 -0.97
CA PHE A 91 6.24 -18.38 -0.71
C PHE A 91 5.78 -17.67 0.57
N LYS A 92 4.49 -17.73 0.89
CA LYS A 92 3.93 -17.20 2.15
C LYS A 92 3.88 -18.22 3.30
N LYS A 93 4.46 -19.40 3.11
CA LYS A 93 4.37 -20.52 4.09
C LYS A 93 2.92 -20.88 4.41
N LYS A 94 2.06 -20.85 3.41
CA LYS A 94 0.63 -21.18 3.46
C LYS A 94 0.32 -22.33 2.51
N THR A 95 -0.91 -22.85 2.59
CA THR A 95 -1.49 -23.80 1.64
C THR A 95 -2.62 -23.14 0.87
N ILE A 96 -2.91 -23.67 -0.32
CA ILE A 96 -4.10 -23.33 -1.10
C ILE A 96 -4.68 -24.61 -1.68
N ASP A 97 -5.98 -24.82 -1.48
CA ASP A 97 -6.73 -25.99 -1.94
C ASP A 97 -8.22 -25.65 -2.04
N ASN A 98 -8.98 -26.53 -2.69
CA ASN A 98 -10.41 -26.35 -2.94
C ASN A 98 -11.33 -26.62 -1.73
N TYR A 99 -10.78 -27.03 -0.59
CA TYR A 99 -11.58 -27.49 0.56
C TYR A 99 -11.44 -26.58 1.77
N GLU A 100 -10.22 -26.45 2.28
CA GLU A 100 -9.97 -25.73 3.53
C GLU A 100 -9.46 -24.30 3.29
N ASN A 101 -8.65 -24.11 2.24
CA ASN A 101 -7.97 -22.84 1.97
C ASN A 101 -8.17 -22.37 0.52
N PRO A 102 -9.42 -22.10 0.08
CA PRO A 102 -9.69 -21.73 -1.32
C PRO A 102 -9.31 -20.28 -1.67
N ILE A 103 -8.92 -19.46 -0.70
CA ILE A 103 -8.58 -18.05 -0.88
C ILE A 103 -7.14 -17.80 -0.41
N LEU A 104 -6.33 -17.21 -1.28
CA LEU A 104 -4.94 -16.86 -0.98
C LEU A 104 -4.64 -15.42 -1.38
N SER A 105 -4.18 -14.62 -0.39
CA SER A 105 -3.49 -13.35 -0.64
C SER A 105 -1.99 -13.57 -0.48
N SER A 106 -1.22 -13.22 -1.50
CA SER A 106 0.23 -13.39 -1.56
C SER A 106 0.90 -12.22 -2.30
N ASN A 107 2.21 -12.30 -2.49
CA ASN A 107 2.98 -11.43 -3.36
C ASN A 107 3.74 -12.26 -4.38
N LEU A 108 4.04 -11.68 -5.54
CA LEU A 108 5.02 -12.21 -6.47
C LEU A 108 6.44 -11.83 -6.04
N ALA A 109 7.41 -12.35 -6.76
CA ALA A 109 8.83 -12.18 -6.43
C ALA A 109 9.33 -10.72 -6.46
N ASN A 110 8.72 -9.86 -7.29
CA ASN A 110 9.08 -8.45 -7.43
C ASN A 110 8.20 -7.50 -6.60
N GLY A 111 7.29 -8.06 -5.76
CA GLY A 111 6.44 -7.29 -4.85
C GLY A 111 5.02 -7.04 -5.35
N GLU A 112 4.64 -7.48 -6.56
CA GLU A 112 3.26 -7.42 -7.03
C GLU A 112 2.35 -8.19 -6.06
N ARG A 113 1.17 -7.66 -5.77
CA ARG A 113 0.16 -8.36 -4.94
C ARG A 113 -0.60 -9.33 -5.79
N VAL A 114 -0.84 -10.53 -5.29
CA VAL A 114 -1.67 -11.52 -5.96
C VAL A 114 -2.78 -12.00 -5.03
N GLN A 115 -4.00 -11.98 -5.54
CA GLN A 115 -5.17 -12.61 -4.94
C GLN A 115 -5.59 -13.78 -5.79
N ILE A 116 -5.70 -14.95 -5.17
CA ILE A 116 -6.13 -16.19 -5.84
C ILE A 116 -7.35 -16.72 -5.13
N VAL A 117 -8.35 -17.11 -5.91
CA VAL A 117 -9.60 -17.69 -5.41
C VAL A 117 -9.91 -18.96 -6.21
N LEU A 118 -10.14 -20.05 -5.50
CA LEU A 118 -10.49 -21.35 -6.07
C LEU A 118 -11.99 -21.65 -5.89
N SER A 119 -12.49 -22.62 -6.66
CA SER A 119 -13.78 -23.27 -6.37
C SER A 119 -13.74 -23.91 -4.96
N PRO A 120 -14.85 -23.89 -4.18
CA PRO A 120 -16.22 -23.50 -4.52
C PRO A 120 -16.54 -22.01 -4.29
N VAL A 121 -15.55 -21.17 -4.00
CA VAL A 121 -15.77 -19.72 -3.80
C VAL A 121 -16.04 -19.02 -5.13
N THR A 122 -15.45 -19.51 -6.22
CA THR A 122 -15.77 -19.08 -7.58
C THR A 122 -16.96 -19.88 -8.12
N VAL A 123 -17.95 -19.19 -8.69
CA VAL A 123 -19.25 -19.77 -9.10
C VAL A 123 -19.21 -20.47 -10.46
N ASN A 124 -18.20 -20.22 -11.28
CA ASN A 124 -18.07 -20.82 -12.61
C ASN A 124 -17.34 -22.16 -12.53
N ASP A 125 -17.64 -23.07 -13.43
CA ASP A 125 -16.98 -24.38 -13.59
C ASP A 125 -15.47 -24.30 -13.78
N GLU A 126 -14.96 -23.11 -14.01
CA GLU A 126 -13.54 -22.79 -14.04
C GLU A 126 -13.03 -22.47 -12.65
N THR A 127 -12.12 -23.29 -12.21
CA THR A 127 -11.74 -23.52 -10.82
C THR A 127 -10.86 -22.46 -10.19
N ILE A 128 -10.40 -21.42 -10.93
CA ILE A 128 -9.42 -20.47 -10.42
C ILE A 128 -9.62 -19.05 -10.99
N SER A 129 -9.65 -18.08 -10.10
CA SER A 129 -9.54 -16.64 -10.43
C SER A 129 -8.24 -16.09 -9.85
N ILE A 130 -7.53 -15.27 -10.61
CA ILE A 130 -6.25 -14.67 -10.22
C ILE A 130 -6.30 -13.18 -10.54
N SER A 131 -6.04 -12.32 -9.55
CA SER A 131 -5.85 -10.89 -9.72
C SER A 131 -4.45 -10.51 -9.25
N ILE A 132 -3.67 -9.86 -10.12
CA ILE A 132 -2.33 -9.37 -9.82
C ILE A 132 -2.36 -7.86 -9.90
N ARG A 133 -2.11 -7.18 -8.77
CA ARG A 133 -1.97 -5.73 -8.70
C ARG A 133 -0.50 -5.34 -8.71
N ILE A 134 -0.15 -4.45 -9.63
CA ILE A 134 1.22 -3.97 -9.84
C ILE A 134 1.38 -2.66 -9.07
N PRO A 135 2.22 -2.63 -8.01
CA PRO A 135 2.47 -1.41 -7.26
C PRO A 135 3.23 -0.42 -8.16
N SER A 136 2.76 0.82 -8.18
CA SER A 136 3.47 1.87 -8.89
C SER A 136 4.70 2.30 -8.08
N LYS A 137 5.90 2.03 -8.58
CA LYS A 137 7.17 2.54 -8.03
C LYS A 137 7.50 3.95 -8.53
N THR A 138 6.67 4.51 -9.41
CA THR A 138 6.87 5.86 -9.94
C THR A 138 6.63 6.90 -8.85
N THR A 139 7.56 7.81 -8.71
CA THR A 139 7.45 8.98 -7.84
C THR A 139 7.53 10.22 -8.70
N TYR A 140 6.51 11.05 -8.64
CA TYR A 140 6.46 12.35 -9.30
C TYR A 140 6.84 13.42 -8.28
N PRO A 141 7.60 14.47 -8.64
CA PRO A 141 7.79 15.64 -7.79
C PRO A 141 6.45 16.37 -7.62
N HIS A 142 6.29 17.09 -6.52
CA HIS A 142 5.01 17.76 -6.23
C HIS A 142 4.62 18.79 -7.31
N ILE A 143 5.60 19.46 -7.91
CA ILE A 143 5.37 20.40 -9.02
C ILE A 143 4.61 19.76 -10.20
N PHE A 144 4.80 18.46 -10.46
CA PHE A 144 4.03 17.73 -11.47
C PHE A 144 2.53 17.80 -11.21
N PHE A 145 2.10 17.65 -9.95
CA PHE A 145 0.69 17.74 -9.59
C PHE A 145 0.13 19.15 -9.78
N GLU A 146 0.94 20.18 -9.46
CA GLU A 146 0.58 21.58 -9.67
C GLU A 146 0.38 21.86 -11.18
N GLU A 147 1.34 21.45 -12.02
CA GLU A 147 1.31 21.62 -13.48
C GLU A 147 0.18 20.84 -14.18
N GLN A 148 -0.16 19.65 -13.66
CA GLN A 148 -1.28 18.87 -14.18
C GLN A 148 -2.66 19.35 -13.67
N GLY A 149 -2.71 20.44 -12.93
CA GLY A 149 -3.97 21.04 -12.47
C GLY A 149 -4.65 20.26 -11.34
N PHE A 150 -3.88 19.52 -10.55
CA PHE A 150 -4.40 18.72 -9.43
C PHE A 150 -5.26 19.54 -8.46
N TYR A 151 -4.91 20.80 -8.23
CA TYR A 151 -5.60 21.71 -7.31
C TYR A 151 -6.63 22.63 -7.97
N ASN A 152 -6.89 22.47 -9.26
CA ASN A 152 -7.73 23.44 -10.01
C ASN A 152 -9.19 23.50 -9.58
N LEU A 153 -9.68 22.51 -8.83
CA LEU A 153 -11.05 22.49 -8.28
C LEU A 153 -11.18 23.24 -6.95
N LEU A 154 -10.06 23.66 -6.35
CA LEU A 154 -10.07 24.43 -5.11
C LEU A 154 -10.13 25.94 -5.39
N ASP A 155 -11.02 26.63 -4.69
CA ASP A 155 -11.12 28.10 -4.77
C ASP A 155 -9.82 28.81 -4.33
N ASN A 156 -9.12 28.24 -3.34
CA ASN A 156 -7.89 28.80 -2.75
C ASN A 156 -6.68 27.87 -2.97
N LYS A 157 -6.44 27.47 -4.23
CA LYS A 157 -5.40 26.48 -4.57
C LYS A 157 -3.99 26.90 -4.13
N GLU A 158 -3.62 28.18 -4.26
CA GLU A 158 -2.30 28.68 -3.84
C GLU A 158 -2.11 28.53 -2.34
N GLN A 159 -3.16 28.77 -1.55
CA GLN A 159 -3.13 28.59 -0.10
C GLN A 159 -2.99 27.10 0.26
N ALA A 160 -3.69 26.21 -0.45
CA ALA A 160 -3.60 24.75 -0.23
C ALA A 160 -2.18 24.24 -0.55
N ILE A 161 -1.59 24.67 -1.67
CA ILE A 161 -0.24 24.33 -2.08
C ILE A 161 0.79 24.80 -1.03
N SER A 162 0.71 26.05 -0.59
CA SER A 162 1.61 26.58 0.44
C SER A 162 1.43 25.84 1.77
N ALA A 163 0.18 25.60 2.18
CA ALA A 163 -0.12 24.91 3.43
C ALA A 163 0.44 23.48 3.45
N ILE A 164 0.38 22.74 2.34
CA ILE A 164 0.98 21.41 2.22
C ILE A 164 2.49 21.49 2.35
N LYS A 165 3.16 22.37 1.56
CA LYS A 165 4.62 22.53 1.59
C LYS A 165 5.12 22.88 2.99
N ASP A 166 4.60 23.95 3.54
CA ASP A 166 5.01 24.46 4.86
C ASP A 166 4.61 23.50 5.98
N GLY A 167 3.40 22.95 5.90
CA GLY A 167 2.88 22.02 6.89
C GLY A 167 3.70 20.73 6.99
N ILE A 168 4.05 20.13 5.86
CA ILE A 168 4.92 18.94 5.86
C ILE A 168 6.30 19.30 6.44
N ALA A 169 6.88 20.42 6.04
CA ALA A 169 8.18 20.83 6.52
C ALA A 169 8.23 21.00 8.06
N ILE A 170 7.17 21.54 8.66
CA ILE A 170 7.11 21.76 10.12
C ILE A 170 6.48 20.59 10.90
N GLY A 171 6.13 19.50 10.23
CA GLY A 171 5.64 18.30 10.91
C GLY A 171 4.13 18.29 11.19
N LYS A 172 3.31 18.77 10.29
CA LYS A 172 1.85 18.63 10.35
C LYS A 172 1.41 17.21 10.03
N ASN A 173 0.38 16.73 10.73
CA ASN A 173 -0.25 15.43 10.48
C ASN A 173 -1.22 15.55 9.31
N VAL A 174 -1.01 14.74 8.26
CA VAL A 174 -1.77 14.82 7.01
C VAL A 174 -2.38 13.48 6.65
N ILE A 175 -3.65 13.52 6.29
CA ILE A 175 -4.36 12.38 5.70
C ILE A 175 -4.67 12.68 4.24
N VAL A 176 -4.42 11.71 3.38
CA VAL A 176 -4.87 11.74 1.99
C VAL A 176 -6.00 10.73 1.81
N CYS A 177 -7.19 11.20 1.50
CA CYS A 177 -8.34 10.34 1.32
C CYS A 177 -8.88 10.36 -0.11
N GLY A 178 -9.74 9.40 -0.45
CA GLY A 178 -10.33 9.24 -1.78
C GLY A 178 -10.60 7.79 -2.13
N GLY A 179 -11.20 7.54 -3.29
CA GLY A 179 -11.55 6.21 -3.78
C GLY A 179 -10.34 5.31 -4.09
N THR A 180 -10.63 4.04 -4.42
CA THR A 180 -9.59 3.12 -4.92
C THR A 180 -9.05 3.62 -6.26
N GLY A 181 -7.73 3.60 -6.43
CA GLY A 181 -7.09 4.04 -7.68
C GLY A 181 -7.06 5.56 -7.90
N SER A 182 -7.52 6.38 -6.94
CA SER A 182 -7.49 7.85 -7.07
C SER A 182 -6.09 8.47 -7.03
N GLY A 183 -5.05 7.70 -6.67
CA GLY A 183 -3.66 8.17 -6.65
C GLY A 183 -3.16 8.63 -5.27
N LYS A 184 -3.83 8.29 -4.17
CA LYS A 184 -3.47 8.67 -2.80
C LYS A 184 -1.99 8.41 -2.47
N THR A 185 -1.53 7.16 -2.65
CA THR A 185 -0.14 6.78 -2.36
C THR A 185 0.84 7.52 -3.28
N THR A 186 0.47 7.75 -4.54
CA THR A 186 1.30 8.51 -5.50
C THR A 186 1.45 9.96 -5.05
N TYR A 187 0.37 10.56 -4.55
CA TYR A 187 0.40 11.92 -4.01
C TYR A 187 1.20 11.99 -2.70
N ILE A 188 1.03 11.04 -1.76
CA ILE A 188 1.87 10.99 -0.54
C ILE A 188 3.36 10.96 -0.90
N LYS A 189 3.75 10.11 -1.86
CA LYS A 189 5.15 10.03 -2.32
C LYS A 189 5.68 11.38 -2.84
N SER A 190 4.83 12.20 -3.45
CA SER A 190 5.24 13.53 -3.94
C SER A 190 5.47 14.52 -2.80
N ILE A 191 4.57 14.56 -1.81
CA ILE A 191 4.68 15.51 -0.69
C ILE A 191 5.78 15.13 0.32
N MET A 192 6.27 13.89 0.29
CA MET A 192 7.44 13.48 1.08
C MET A 192 8.71 14.28 0.76
N GLU A 193 8.81 14.90 -0.42
CA GLU A 193 9.96 15.73 -0.78
C GLU A 193 10.12 16.97 0.12
N PHE A 194 9.05 17.39 0.80
CA PHE A 194 9.06 18.51 1.74
C PHE A 194 9.48 18.13 3.16
N ILE A 195 9.65 16.85 3.46
CA ILE A 195 10.19 16.40 4.74
C ILE A 195 11.68 16.76 4.81
N PRO A 196 12.17 17.39 5.90
CA PRO A 196 13.59 17.68 6.07
C PRO A 196 14.45 16.41 5.92
N LYS A 197 15.54 16.51 5.17
CA LYS A 197 16.38 15.35 4.78
C LYS A 197 17.11 14.69 5.93
N GLU A 198 17.28 15.40 7.03
CA GLU A 198 17.95 14.98 8.26
C GLU A 198 17.04 14.14 9.15
N GLU A 199 15.74 14.22 8.95
CA GLU A 199 14.75 13.55 9.78
C GLU A 199 14.73 12.04 9.51
N ARG A 200 14.51 11.29 10.60
CA ARG A 200 14.34 9.83 10.55
C ARG A 200 12.92 9.47 10.18
N ILE A 201 12.75 8.76 9.07
CA ILE A 201 11.43 8.34 8.59
C ILE A 201 11.26 6.83 8.82
N ILE A 202 10.12 6.44 9.35
CA ILE A 202 9.69 5.04 9.37
C ILE A 202 8.41 4.91 8.56
N SER A 203 8.44 4.08 7.51
CA SER A 203 7.24 3.71 6.77
C SER A 203 6.71 2.36 7.21
N ILE A 204 5.39 2.21 7.16
CA ILE A 204 4.65 0.98 7.50
C ILE A 204 3.71 0.67 6.35
N GLU A 205 3.94 -0.45 5.67
CA GLU A 205 3.23 -0.83 4.45
C GLU A 205 2.93 -2.34 4.44
N ASP A 206 1.91 -2.75 3.70
CA ASP A 206 1.69 -4.17 3.39
C ASP A 206 2.47 -4.63 2.15
N THR A 207 2.84 -3.71 1.29
CA THR A 207 3.63 -3.92 0.07
C THR A 207 4.50 -2.70 -0.17
N GLU A 208 5.71 -2.91 -0.68
CA GLU A 208 6.66 -1.85 -0.99
C GLU A 208 6.15 -0.94 -2.11
N GLU A 209 5.59 0.21 -1.74
CA GLU A 209 5.15 1.26 -2.66
C GLU A 209 5.97 2.54 -2.48
N ILE A 210 6.37 2.84 -1.24
CA ILE A 210 7.14 4.05 -0.89
C ILE A 210 8.60 3.87 -1.28
N VAL A 211 9.13 4.85 -2.00
CA VAL A 211 10.52 4.89 -2.44
C VAL A 211 11.21 6.12 -1.85
N PHE A 212 12.24 5.90 -1.05
CA PHE A 212 13.03 6.96 -0.44
C PHE A 212 14.16 7.41 -1.37
N LYS A 213 13.95 8.49 -2.15
CA LYS A 213 14.96 9.04 -3.06
C LYS A 213 15.93 10.00 -2.39
N HIS A 214 15.46 10.75 -1.40
CA HIS A 214 16.20 11.89 -0.83
C HIS A 214 16.55 11.75 0.65
N HIS A 215 15.94 10.77 1.34
CA HIS A 215 16.17 10.52 2.77
C HIS A 215 17.09 9.32 2.95
N LYS A 216 18.15 9.49 3.73
CA LYS A 216 19.12 8.41 4.02
C LYS A 216 18.83 7.68 5.32
N ASN A 217 18.17 8.37 6.28
CA ASN A 217 17.82 7.81 7.58
C ASN A 217 16.37 7.34 7.58
N TYR A 218 16.12 6.17 7.03
CA TYR A 218 14.78 5.59 7.00
C TYR A 218 14.78 4.10 7.34
N THR A 219 13.63 3.61 7.74
CA THR A 219 13.34 2.18 7.91
C THR A 219 11.96 1.89 7.34
N GLN A 220 11.85 0.83 6.53
CA GLN A 220 10.57 0.35 6.00
C GLN A 220 10.16 -0.89 6.78
N LEU A 221 8.98 -0.85 7.38
CA LEU A 221 8.36 -1.97 8.07
C LEU A 221 7.23 -2.52 7.21
N PHE A 222 7.25 -3.84 7.00
CA PHE A 222 6.21 -4.51 6.22
C PHE A 222 5.40 -5.42 7.12
N PHE A 223 4.09 -5.29 7.05
CA PHE A 223 3.16 -6.17 7.74
C PHE A 223 2.55 -7.20 6.80
N GLY A 224 2.06 -8.29 7.37
CA GLY A 224 1.45 -9.40 6.66
C GLY A 224 1.80 -10.73 7.33
N GLY A 225 1.07 -11.78 6.96
CA GLY A 225 1.16 -13.05 7.69
C GLY A 225 0.71 -12.90 9.14
N ASN A 226 1.62 -13.13 10.08
CA ASN A 226 1.35 -13.03 11.53
C ASN A 226 1.69 -11.65 12.12
N ILE A 227 2.22 -10.72 11.32
CA ILE A 227 2.57 -9.37 11.75
C ILE A 227 1.49 -8.41 11.28
N THR A 228 0.90 -7.67 12.19
CA THR A 228 -0.13 -6.67 11.90
C THR A 228 0.46 -5.27 11.72
N SER A 229 -0.30 -4.36 11.10
CA SER A 229 0.07 -2.93 11.05
C SER A 229 0.17 -2.33 12.46
N ALA A 230 -0.67 -2.77 13.40
CA ALA A 230 -0.61 -2.39 14.81
C ALA A 230 0.70 -2.81 15.49
N ASP A 231 1.22 -4.01 15.19
CA ASP A 231 2.53 -4.46 15.71
C ASP A 231 3.67 -3.59 15.17
N CYS A 232 3.60 -3.23 13.88
CA CYS A 232 4.56 -2.32 13.27
C CYS A 232 4.49 -0.91 13.89
N LEU A 233 3.28 -0.36 14.15
CA LEU A 233 3.10 0.93 14.82
C LEU A 233 3.70 0.92 16.24
N LYS A 234 3.41 -0.12 17.03
CA LYS A 234 3.98 -0.27 18.39
C LYS A 234 5.50 -0.39 18.38
N SER A 235 6.06 -1.08 17.39
CA SER A 235 7.51 -1.20 17.22
C SER A 235 8.12 0.14 16.81
N CYS A 236 7.47 0.86 15.90
CA CYS A 236 7.89 2.16 15.42
C CYS A 236 8.11 3.17 16.56
N LEU A 237 7.22 3.21 17.56
CA LEU A 237 7.34 4.09 18.72
C LEU A 237 8.63 3.88 19.54
N ARG A 238 9.21 2.67 19.48
CA ARG A 238 10.48 2.34 20.17
C ARG A 238 11.71 2.62 19.31
N MET A 239 11.51 2.96 18.03
CA MET A 239 12.59 3.18 17.06
C MET A 239 12.95 4.67 16.90
N ARG A 240 12.32 5.56 17.67
CA ARG A 240 12.56 7.01 17.65
C ARG A 240 12.43 7.63 16.25
N PRO A 241 11.26 7.54 15.62
CA PRO A 241 11.01 8.21 14.35
C PRO A 241 10.82 9.74 14.58
N ASP A 242 11.28 10.55 13.62
CA ASP A 242 10.86 11.94 13.49
C ASP A 242 9.57 12.02 12.66
N ARG A 243 9.41 11.11 11.70
CA ARG A 243 8.22 10.98 10.83
C ARG A 243 7.75 9.55 10.74
N ILE A 244 6.44 9.36 10.73
CA ILE A 244 5.80 8.08 10.48
C ILE A 244 4.95 8.18 9.23
N ILE A 245 5.17 7.27 8.28
CA ILE A 245 4.35 7.18 7.06
C ILE A 245 3.65 5.84 7.09
N LEU A 246 2.33 5.86 7.29
CA LEU A 246 1.51 4.66 7.26
C LEU A 246 0.83 4.58 5.89
N GLY A 247 1.13 3.55 5.12
CA GLY A 247 0.64 3.42 3.75
C GLY A 247 -0.87 3.56 3.65
N GLU A 248 -1.63 2.87 4.50
CA GLU A 248 -3.09 2.98 4.53
C GLU A 248 -3.67 2.53 5.88
N LEU A 249 -4.71 3.23 6.33
CA LEU A 249 -5.57 2.82 7.45
C LEU A 249 -6.80 2.10 6.92
N ARG A 250 -7.04 0.87 7.38
CA ARG A 250 -8.13 -0.01 6.88
C ARG A 250 -9.06 -0.55 7.95
N SER A 251 -8.57 -0.68 9.17
CA SER A 251 -9.26 -1.41 10.24
C SER A 251 -8.94 -0.86 11.63
N SER A 252 -9.03 -1.71 12.65
CA SER A 252 -8.86 -1.35 14.08
C SER A 252 -7.51 -0.73 14.45
N GLU A 253 -6.48 -0.85 13.61
CA GLU A 253 -5.20 -0.17 13.76
C GLU A 253 -5.32 1.37 13.76
N ALA A 254 -6.46 1.90 13.33
CA ALA A 254 -6.76 3.32 13.44
C ALA A 254 -6.71 3.83 14.88
N TYR A 255 -7.03 2.97 15.87
CA TYR A 255 -6.89 3.33 17.28
C TYR A 255 -5.42 3.33 17.75
N ASP A 256 -4.60 2.41 17.25
CA ASP A 256 -3.15 2.43 17.52
C ASP A 256 -2.52 3.67 16.89
N PHE A 257 -2.97 4.06 15.70
CA PHE A 257 -2.59 5.31 15.05
C PHE A 257 -3.02 6.54 15.86
N TYR A 258 -4.26 6.57 16.39
CA TYR A 258 -4.72 7.61 17.30
C TYR A 258 -3.78 7.78 18.50
N ASN A 259 -3.39 6.67 19.13
CA ASN A 259 -2.46 6.70 20.27
C ASN A 259 -1.06 7.21 19.89
N VAL A 260 -0.59 6.91 18.68
CA VAL A 260 0.68 7.48 18.14
C VAL A 260 0.58 8.99 18.07
N LEU A 261 -0.51 9.53 17.55
CA LEU A 261 -0.72 10.99 17.49
C LEU A 261 -0.84 11.62 18.87
N CYS A 262 -1.60 10.98 19.79
CA CYS A 262 -1.72 11.43 21.18
C CYS A 262 -0.39 11.44 21.94
N SER A 263 0.56 10.58 21.57
CA SER A 263 1.89 10.53 22.21
C SER A 263 2.85 11.63 21.73
N GLY A 264 2.36 12.55 20.88
CA GLY A 264 3.09 13.72 20.43
C GLY A 264 3.94 13.51 19.18
N HIS A 265 3.82 12.37 18.50
CA HIS A 265 4.45 12.17 17.20
C HIS A 265 3.77 13.05 16.16
N LYS A 266 4.57 13.93 15.56
CA LYS A 266 4.13 14.90 14.55
C LYS A 266 4.58 14.49 13.16
N GLY A 267 3.95 15.10 12.14
CA GLY A 267 4.34 14.88 10.74
C GLY A 267 4.04 13.49 10.23
N THR A 268 2.99 12.89 10.74
CA THR A 268 2.51 11.60 10.26
C THR A 268 1.73 11.76 8.98
N LEU A 269 2.05 10.93 7.99
CA LEU A 269 1.35 10.87 6.71
C LEU A 269 0.64 9.51 6.58
N THR A 270 -0.62 9.51 6.15
CA THR A 270 -1.34 8.27 5.88
C THR A 270 -2.38 8.42 4.79
N THR A 271 -2.83 7.30 4.23
CA THR A 271 -3.99 7.27 3.33
C THR A 271 -5.21 6.62 3.97
N LEU A 272 -6.37 6.97 3.48
CA LEU A 272 -7.66 6.48 3.94
C LEU A 272 -8.65 6.43 2.78
N HIS A 273 -9.53 5.43 2.74
CA HIS A 273 -10.69 5.45 1.85
C HIS A 273 -11.83 6.23 2.49
N ALA A 274 -12.12 7.43 1.98
CA ALA A 274 -13.27 8.26 2.36
C ALA A 274 -13.65 9.16 1.19
N GLY A 275 -14.91 9.56 1.10
CA GLY A 275 -15.45 10.40 0.04
C GLY A 275 -15.39 11.91 0.33
N SER A 276 -14.96 12.30 1.54
CA SER A 276 -14.78 13.69 1.96
C SER A 276 -13.91 13.77 3.21
N SER A 277 -13.49 14.97 3.59
CA SER A 277 -12.76 15.20 4.86
C SER A 277 -13.61 14.87 6.09
N GLU A 278 -14.90 15.20 6.06
CA GLU A 278 -15.83 14.86 7.15
C GLU A 278 -16.00 13.35 7.29
N GLU A 279 -16.19 12.64 6.18
CA GLU A 279 -16.28 11.19 6.18
C GLU A 279 -14.97 10.54 6.66
N ALA A 280 -13.80 11.15 6.38
CA ALA A 280 -12.54 10.64 6.87
C ALA A 280 -12.50 10.59 8.41
N PHE A 281 -12.96 11.63 9.11
CA PHE A 281 -13.05 11.62 10.57
C PHE A 281 -14.01 10.57 11.12
N ILE A 282 -15.20 10.46 10.49
CA ILE A 282 -16.20 9.45 10.85
C ILE A 282 -15.62 8.04 10.66
N ARG A 283 -14.92 7.80 9.55
CA ARG A 283 -14.33 6.51 9.24
C ARG A 283 -13.20 6.14 10.18
N LEU A 284 -12.34 7.09 10.54
CA LEU A 284 -11.30 6.89 11.56
C LEU A 284 -11.91 6.49 12.91
N ALA A 285 -12.97 7.17 13.35
CA ALA A 285 -13.67 6.84 14.58
C ALA A 285 -14.32 5.45 14.52
N ASN A 286 -14.98 5.10 13.39
CA ASN A 286 -15.58 3.77 13.18
C ASN A 286 -14.53 2.65 13.25
N MET A 287 -13.41 2.80 12.55
CA MET A 287 -12.32 1.83 12.58
C MET A 287 -11.72 1.73 13.99
N SER A 288 -11.51 2.86 14.67
CA SER A 288 -10.99 2.87 16.04
C SER A 288 -11.93 2.18 17.01
N SER A 289 -13.26 2.37 16.90
CA SER A 289 -14.25 1.72 17.74
C SER A 289 -14.28 0.19 17.61
N SER A 290 -13.76 -0.36 16.51
CA SER A 290 -13.62 -1.81 16.35
C SER A 290 -12.43 -2.40 17.13
N ASN A 291 -11.54 -1.55 17.69
CA ASN A 291 -10.45 -1.96 18.56
C ASN A 291 -10.95 -2.22 19.98
N ASN A 292 -10.62 -3.37 20.55
CA ASN A 292 -11.04 -3.73 21.91
C ASN A 292 -10.62 -2.69 22.97
N ALA A 293 -9.49 -2.04 22.79
CA ALA A 293 -8.99 -1.02 23.73
C ALA A 293 -9.81 0.29 23.67
N ALA A 294 -10.54 0.53 22.59
CA ALA A 294 -11.37 1.72 22.40
C ALA A 294 -12.83 1.51 22.82
N ARG A 295 -13.23 0.32 23.28
CA ARG A 295 -14.65 -0.05 23.56
C ARG A 295 -15.40 0.90 24.46
N ASN A 296 -14.72 1.53 25.41
CA ASN A 296 -15.33 2.42 26.40
C ASN A 296 -15.22 3.90 26.02
N ILE A 297 -14.67 4.21 24.84
CA ILE A 297 -14.55 5.58 24.36
C ILE A 297 -15.79 5.91 23.54
N LYS A 298 -16.42 7.05 23.84
CA LYS A 298 -17.57 7.53 23.07
C LYS A 298 -17.13 7.84 21.63
N PHE A 299 -17.98 7.48 20.69
CA PHE A 299 -17.72 7.66 19.27
C PHE A 299 -17.44 9.13 18.92
N GLU A 300 -18.24 10.04 19.46
CA GLU A 300 -18.07 11.49 19.28
C GLU A 300 -16.72 11.98 19.81
N SER A 301 -16.26 11.40 20.93
CA SER A 301 -14.95 11.74 21.52
C SER A 301 -13.78 11.30 20.62
N LEU A 302 -13.94 10.20 19.89
CA LEU A 302 -12.94 9.78 18.90
C LEU A 302 -12.90 10.75 17.70
N ILE A 303 -14.06 11.17 17.20
CA ILE A 303 -14.14 12.16 16.12
C ILE A 303 -13.45 13.47 16.52
N GLU A 304 -13.82 14.02 17.68
CA GLU A 304 -13.23 15.26 18.18
C GLU A 304 -11.72 15.11 18.43
N GLY A 305 -11.30 13.97 19.00
CA GLY A 305 -9.89 13.69 19.20
C GLY A 305 -9.09 13.63 17.88
N PHE A 306 -9.64 13.03 16.84
CA PHE A 306 -9.00 13.06 15.51
C PHE A 306 -8.99 14.46 14.91
N LYS A 307 -10.06 15.25 15.05
CA LYS A 307 -10.10 16.66 14.62
C LYS A 307 -9.04 17.50 15.34
N ASP A 308 -8.74 17.15 16.60
CA ASP A 308 -7.68 17.81 17.36
C ASP A 308 -6.26 17.41 16.96
N LEU A 309 -6.07 16.23 16.40
CA LEU A 309 -4.75 15.68 16.09
C LEU A 309 -4.36 15.78 14.61
N ILE A 310 -5.35 15.82 13.70
CA ILE A 310 -5.12 15.93 12.26
C ILE A 310 -5.11 17.41 11.87
N ASP A 311 -4.05 17.81 11.23
CA ASP A 311 -3.88 19.20 10.80
C ASP A 311 -4.47 19.46 9.40
N MET A 312 -4.35 18.49 8.50
CA MET A 312 -4.79 18.65 7.11
C MET A 312 -5.36 17.32 6.54
N ILE A 313 -6.38 17.45 5.71
CA ILE A 313 -6.89 16.34 4.89
C ILE A 313 -6.96 16.80 3.44
N VAL A 314 -6.42 15.97 2.54
CA VAL A 314 -6.48 16.15 1.08
C VAL A 314 -7.41 15.08 0.53
N HIS A 315 -8.55 15.46 -0.03
CA HIS A 315 -9.42 14.52 -0.73
C HIS A 315 -9.10 14.50 -2.22
N ILE A 316 -8.95 13.30 -2.78
CA ILE A 316 -8.67 13.08 -4.20
C ILE A 316 -9.84 12.33 -4.84
N ASN A 317 -10.49 12.98 -5.79
CA ASN A 317 -11.64 12.44 -6.52
C ASN A 317 -11.24 11.36 -7.56
N HIS A 318 -12.24 10.81 -8.25
CA HIS A 318 -12.04 9.77 -9.27
C HIS A 318 -11.34 10.27 -10.55
N HIS A 319 -11.29 11.59 -10.78
CA HIS A 319 -10.51 12.23 -11.84
C HIS A 319 -9.06 12.50 -11.45
N LYS A 320 -8.63 12.02 -10.26
CA LYS A 320 -7.28 12.23 -9.70
C LYS A 320 -6.96 13.71 -9.45
N GLN A 321 -7.97 14.50 -9.07
CA GLN A 321 -7.85 15.90 -8.69
C GLN A 321 -8.22 16.11 -7.21
N CYS A 322 -7.58 17.06 -6.57
CA CYS A 322 -7.98 17.52 -5.23
C CYS A 322 -9.20 18.40 -5.36
N ASP A 323 -10.33 17.95 -4.83
CA ASP A 323 -11.60 18.69 -4.84
C ASP A 323 -12.04 19.15 -3.46
N GLU A 324 -11.35 18.69 -2.40
CA GLU A 324 -11.55 19.18 -1.04
C GLU A 324 -10.22 19.22 -0.28
N PHE A 325 -9.98 20.32 0.42
CA PHE A 325 -8.80 20.52 1.26
C PHE A 325 -9.19 21.07 2.62
N TYR A 326 -9.06 20.22 3.64
CA TYR A 326 -9.30 20.61 5.04
C TYR A 326 -8.01 21.10 5.68
N ILE A 327 -8.08 22.23 6.36
CA ILE A 327 -7.03 22.75 7.25
C ILE A 327 -7.66 22.99 8.61
N LYS A 328 -7.06 22.46 9.67
CA LYS A 328 -7.45 22.76 11.04
C LYS A 328 -7.17 24.25 11.34
N HIS A 329 -8.23 25.00 11.56
CA HIS A 329 -8.10 26.36 12.09
C HIS A 329 -7.72 26.31 13.56
N ARG A 330 -6.68 27.05 13.94
CA ARG A 330 -6.25 27.23 15.34
C ARG A 330 -7.18 28.17 16.09
#